data_44b4b9fdf0dd3ee3c61d6fa76d6a9640
#
_entry.id   44b4b9fdf0dd3ee3c61d6fa76d6a9640
#
_cell.length_a   1.000
_cell.length_b   1.000
_cell.length_c   1.000
_cell.angle_alpha   90.00
_cell.angle_beta   90.00
_cell.angle_gamma   90.00
#
_symmetry.space_group_name_H-M   'P 1'
#
loop_
_entity.id
_entity.type
_entity.pdbx_description
1 polymer ?
#
loop_
_entity_poly.entity_id
_entity_poly.type
_entity_poly.pdbx_seq_one_letter_code
_entity_poly.pdbx_strand_id
1 'polypeptide(L)'
;MKTTLLAFSGGIDSTALLIRLIKEGRKVKTFTFDYGQTRSELRQVKMIVEYLGLEDHAAINLKDAIPFDQRKVIVPNRNAVFLNILWSQALIIDGDVEIGIGVTKSDFEVFPDCRDQFFAQMEDVLNLATPENVIKIDRRFVDLRKSKVILGLLKDCKKLGIDWRVLLRITHSSYGDKVGNDLSDQERAEAFKELGMIDPLEITG
;
A
#
# COMPACT_ATOMS: atom_id res chain seq x y z
N MET A 1 8.77 11.57 17.67
CA MET A 1 8.78 10.42 16.71
C MET A 1 7.62 10.65 15.76
N LYS A 2 7.87 10.58 14.46
CA LYS A 2 6.82 10.84 13.46
C LYS A 2 5.88 9.64 13.34
N THR A 3 4.57 9.90 13.30
CA THR A 3 3.54 8.88 13.08
C THR A 3 3.13 8.85 11.61
N THR A 4 3.04 7.67 11.01
CA THR A 4 2.54 7.51 9.64
C THR A 4 1.27 6.66 9.63
N LEU A 5 0.18 7.21 9.09
CA LEU A 5 -1.06 6.47 8.79
C LEU A 5 -0.94 5.88 7.40
N LEU A 6 -0.78 4.58 7.30
CA LEU A 6 -0.53 3.89 6.04
C LEU A 6 -1.80 3.27 5.46
N ALA A 7 -2.18 3.64 4.24
CA ALA A 7 -3.14 2.86 3.44
C ALA A 7 -2.51 1.51 3.09
N PHE A 8 -2.99 0.43 3.72
CA PHE A 8 -2.37 -0.88 3.66
C PHE A 8 -3.28 -1.89 2.97
N SER A 9 -2.93 -2.24 1.75
CA SER A 9 -3.66 -3.21 0.92
C SER A 9 -3.14 -4.66 1.04
N GLY A 10 -1.97 -4.88 1.65
CA GLY A 10 -1.29 -6.18 1.66
C GLY A 10 -0.58 -6.53 0.34
N GLY A 11 -0.63 -5.66 -0.66
CA GLY A 11 0.17 -5.78 -1.88
C GLY A 11 1.65 -5.43 -1.64
N ILE A 12 2.50 -5.75 -2.61
CA ILE A 12 3.97 -5.53 -2.51
C ILE A 12 4.32 -4.08 -2.16
N ASP A 13 3.69 -3.12 -2.82
CA ASP A 13 4.07 -1.71 -2.72
C ASP A 13 3.73 -1.13 -1.34
N SER A 14 2.52 -1.40 -0.82
CA SER A 14 2.13 -0.98 0.51
C SER A 14 2.93 -1.71 1.60
N THR A 15 3.28 -2.99 1.38
CA THR A 15 4.14 -3.76 2.29
C THR A 15 5.58 -3.24 2.27
N ALA A 16 6.10 -2.89 1.10
CA ALA A 16 7.43 -2.29 0.98
C ALA A 16 7.52 -0.93 1.69
N LEU A 17 6.46 -0.12 1.58
CA LEU A 17 6.40 1.16 2.29
C LEU A 17 6.33 0.93 3.81
N LEU A 18 5.52 0.00 4.28
CA LEU A 18 5.44 -0.38 5.69
C LEU A 18 6.82 -0.75 6.25
N ILE A 19 7.52 -1.69 5.60
CA ILE A 19 8.85 -2.14 6.04
C ILE A 19 9.87 -0.99 6.03
N ARG A 20 9.80 -0.10 5.03
CA ARG A 20 10.64 1.09 4.97
C ARG A 20 10.39 2.02 6.15
N LEU A 21 9.14 2.30 6.49
CA LEU A 21 8.75 3.15 7.60
C LEU A 21 9.19 2.56 8.95
N ILE A 22 9.00 1.25 9.15
CA ILE A 22 9.47 0.54 10.35
C ILE A 22 11.00 0.67 10.48
N LYS A 23 11.74 0.45 9.39
CA LYS A 23 13.20 0.59 9.38
C LYS A 23 13.65 2.03 9.70
N GLU A 24 12.86 3.02 9.33
CA GLU A 24 13.12 4.45 9.64
C GLU A 24 12.76 4.80 11.10
N GLY A 25 12.27 3.85 11.89
CA GLY A 25 11.87 4.09 13.29
C GLY A 25 10.59 4.91 13.43
N ARG A 26 9.69 4.88 12.41
CA ARG A 26 8.40 5.55 12.45
C ARG A 26 7.41 4.76 13.32
N LYS A 27 6.50 5.46 13.97
CA LYS A 27 5.29 4.84 14.48
C LYS A 27 4.33 4.67 13.30
N VAL A 28 3.98 3.43 12.94
CA VAL A 28 3.10 3.17 11.80
C VAL A 28 1.77 2.63 12.28
N LYS A 29 0.69 3.28 11.83
CA LYS A 29 -0.70 2.85 11.98
C LYS A 29 -1.20 2.41 10.62
N THR A 30 -1.54 1.13 10.46
CA THR A 30 -1.99 0.59 9.18
C THR A 30 -3.51 0.56 9.09
N PHE A 31 -4.05 0.98 7.94
CA PHE A 31 -5.49 0.98 7.66
C PHE A 31 -5.77 0.20 6.38
N THR A 32 -6.60 -0.82 6.50
CA THR A 32 -7.12 -1.57 5.35
C THR A 32 -8.55 -1.18 5.08
N PHE A 33 -8.88 -0.91 3.83
CA PHE A 33 -10.21 -0.52 3.40
C PHE A 33 -10.90 -1.70 2.72
N ASP A 34 -12.02 -2.16 3.30
CA ASP A 34 -12.88 -3.20 2.73
C ASP A 34 -14.02 -2.53 1.95
N TYR A 35 -13.86 -2.44 0.61
CA TYR A 35 -14.86 -1.90 -0.32
C TYR A 35 -15.51 -2.99 -1.18
N GLY A 36 -15.38 -4.27 -0.78
CA GLY A 36 -15.95 -5.41 -1.50
C GLY A 36 -14.98 -6.15 -2.42
N GLN A 37 -13.67 -5.82 -2.34
CA GLN A 37 -12.62 -6.59 -3.02
C GLN A 37 -12.60 -8.05 -2.55
N THR A 38 -11.73 -8.86 -3.17
CA THR A 38 -11.71 -10.30 -2.92
C THR A 38 -11.38 -10.64 -1.46
N ARG A 39 -11.97 -11.75 -0.97
CA ARG A 39 -11.69 -12.26 0.38
C ARG A 39 -10.22 -12.67 0.54
N SER A 40 -9.57 -13.06 -0.55
CA SER A 40 -8.14 -13.41 -0.56
C SER A 40 -7.27 -12.23 -0.19
N GLU A 41 -7.53 -11.02 -0.72
CA GLU A 41 -6.79 -9.81 -0.37
C GLU A 41 -6.86 -9.50 1.14
N LEU A 42 -8.07 -9.52 1.71
CA LEU A 42 -8.25 -9.25 3.14
C LEU A 42 -7.60 -10.33 4.03
N ARG A 43 -7.60 -11.60 3.58
CA ARG A 43 -6.91 -12.68 4.28
C ARG A 43 -5.41 -12.45 4.31
N GLN A 44 -4.83 -12.01 3.21
CA GLN A 44 -3.38 -11.76 3.13
C GLN A 44 -2.95 -10.58 3.98
N VAL A 45 -3.75 -9.50 4.01
CA VAL A 45 -3.53 -8.43 4.98
C VAL A 45 -3.40 -9.00 6.39
N LYS A 46 -4.35 -9.85 6.80
CA LYS A 46 -4.33 -10.48 8.12
C LYS A 46 -3.06 -11.29 8.35
N MET A 47 -2.64 -12.10 7.37
CA MET A 47 -1.41 -12.88 7.45
C MET A 47 -0.17 -12.00 7.61
N ILE A 48 -0.09 -10.86 6.91
CA ILE A 48 1.04 -9.94 7.03
C ILE A 48 1.03 -9.26 8.40
N VAL A 49 -0.14 -8.82 8.87
CA VAL A 49 -0.32 -8.20 10.19
C VAL A 49 0.16 -9.15 11.29
N GLU A 50 -0.26 -10.42 11.24
CA GLU A 50 0.16 -11.47 12.18
C GLU A 50 1.66 -11.78 12.06
N TYR A 51 2.19 -11.93 10.85
CA TYR A 51 3.61 -12.23 10.61
C TYR A 51 4.55 -11.13 11.12
N LEU A 52 4.17 -9.87 10.95
CA LEU A 52 4.96 -8.72 11.39
C LEU A 52 4.67 -8.30 12.84
N GLY A 53 3.67 -8.88 13.50
CA GLY A 53 3.25 -8.50 14.84
C GLY A 53 2.76 -7.05 14.93
N LEU A 54 1.99 -6.59 13.93
CA LEU A 54 1.49 -5.22 13.90
C LEU A 54 0.36 -5.04 14.91
N GLU A 55 0.59 -4.26 15.95
CA GLU A 55 -0.40 -3.99 17.01
C GLU A 55 -1.41 -2.91 16.60
N ASP A 56 -1.00 -1.98 15.74
CA ASP A 56 -1.77 -0.78 15.37
C ASP A 56 -2.32 -0.92 13.94
N HIS A 57 -3.27 -1.86 13.76
CA HIS A 57 -3.95 -2.13 12.50
C HIS A 57 -5.45 -1.98 12.63
N ALA A 58 -6.09 -1.27 11.69
CA ALA A 58 -7.54 -1.11 11.62
C ALA A 58 -8.06 -1.48 10.22
N ALA A 59 -9.21 -2.17 10.18
CA ALA A 59 -9.97 -2.40 8.95
C ALA A 59 -11.21 -1.50 8.93
N ILE A 60 -11.39 -0.76 7.83
CA ILE A 60 -12.51 0.16 7.63
C ILE A 60 -13.43 -0.41 6.55
N ASN A 61 -14.70 -0.62 6.90
CA ASN A 61 -15.70 -1.11 5.96
C ASN A 61 -16.27 0.04 5.13
N LEU A 62 -16.12 -0.04 3.79
CA LEU A 62 -16.58 0.94 2.81
C LEU A 62 -17.47 0.31 1.71
N LYS A 63 -18.01 -0.89 1.94
CA LYS A 63 -18.78 -1.64 0.91
C LYS A 63 -19.96 -0.86 0.36
N ASP A 64 -20.62 -0.06 1.22
CA ASP A 64 -21.76 0.75 0.81
C ASP A 64 -21.36 2.17 0.36
N ALA A 65 -20.11 2.56 0.61
CA ALA A 65 -19.61 3.91 0.31
C ALA A 65 -18.87 4.00 -1.02
N ILE A 66 -18.24 2.92 -1.46
CA ILE A 66 -17.51 2.85 -2.73
C ILE A 66 -18.23 1.87 -3.65
N PRO A 67 -18.80 2.32 -4.78
CA PRO A 67 -19.40 1.44 -5.78
C PRO A 67 -18.32 0.55 -6.38
N PHE A 68 -18.35 -0.74 -6.05
CA PHE A 68 -17.42 -1.72 -6.56
C PHE A 68 -18.10 -2.72 -7.49
N ASP A 69 -17.66 -2.74 -8.75
CA ASP A 69 -18.08 -3.74 -9.76
C ASP A 69 -16.90 -4.68 -10.00
N GLN A 70 -17.01 -5.93 -9.56
CA GLN A 70 -15.97 -6.96 -9.72
C GLN A 70 -15.53 -7.20 -11.18
N ARG A 71 -16.35 -6.78 -12.16
CA ARG A 71 -16.01 -6.85 -13.59
C ARG A 71 -15.11 -5.71 -14.05
N LYS A 72 -14.94 -4.67 -13.23
CA LYS A 72 -14.13 -3.49 -13.52
C LYS A 72 -12.92 -3.47 -12.61
N VAL A 73 -11.74 -3.47 -13.22
CA VAL A 73 -10.46 -3.34 -12.49
C VAL A 73 -10.33 -1.96 -11.85
N ILE A 74 -10.88 -0.93 -12.49
CA ILE A 74 -10.76 0.45 -12.03
C ILE A 74 -11.94 0.78 -11.12
N VAL A 75 -11.64 1.13 -9.87
CA VAL A 75 -12.58 1.75 -8.92
C VAL A 75 -12.30 3.25 -8.90
N PRO A 76 -13.11 4.06 -9.61
CA PRO A 76 -12.82 5.48 -9.77
C PRO A 76 -12.78 6.21 -8.43
N ASN A 77 -11.81 7.14 -8.28
CA ASN A 77 -11.69 8.02 -7.13
C ASN A 77 -11.46 7.32 -5.78
N ARG A 78 -11.07 6.04 -5.79
CA ARG A 78 -10.86 5.24 -4.57
C ARG A 78 -9.82 5.86 -3.65
N ASN A 79 -8.69 6.30 -4.20
CA ASN A 79 -7.62 6.88 -3.41
C ASN A 79 -8.02 8.20 -2.75
N ALA A 80 -8.89 9.03 -3.37
CA ALA A 80 -9.41 10.22 -2.72
C ALA A 80 -10.22 9.90 -1.46
N VAL A 81 -11.06 8.86 -1.52
CA VAL A 81 -11.84 8.42 -0.34
C VAL A 81 -10.91 7.96 0.76
N PHE A 82 -9.91 7.13 0.44
CA PHE A 82 -8.93 6.66 1.42
C PHE A 82 -8.16 7.81 2.07
N LEU A 83 -7.68 8.76 1.26
CA LEU A 83 -6.95 9.93 1.77
C LEU A 83 -7.81 10.80 2.68
N ASN A 84 -9.07 11.06 2.35
CA ASN A 84 -9.97 11.83 3.20
C ASN A 84 -10.19 11.16 4.56
N ILE A 85 -10.37 9.83 4.58
CA ILE A 85 -10.55 9.10 5.84
C ILE A 85 -9.26 9.14 6.67
N LEU A 86 -8.10 8.86 6.05
CA LEU A 86 -6.82 8.90 6.76
C LEU A 86 -6.48 10.30 7.25
N TRP A 87 -6.83 11.34 6.47
CA TRP A 87 -6.68 12.73 6.90
C TRP A 87 -7.47 13.03 8.16
N SER A 88 -8.76 12.65 8.18
CA SER A 88 -9.60 12.81 9.36
C SER A 88 -9.06 12.07 10.58
N GLN A 89 -8.50 10.86 10.37
CA GLN A 89 -7.83 10.11 11.45
C GLN A 89 -6.53 10.78 11.91
N ALA A 90 -5.80 11.43 11.01
CA ALA A 90 -4.56 12.12 11.33
C ALA A 90 -4.77 13.36 12.20
N LEU A 91 -5.88 14.09 12.00
CA LEU A 91 -6.21 15.30 12.75
C LEU A 91 -6.45 15.08 14.25
N ILE A 92 -6.74 13.86 14.67
CA ILE A 92 -6.96 13.52 16.09
C ILE A 92 -5.71 12.94 16.77
N ILE A 93 -4.57 12.91 16.07
CA ILE A 93 -3.31 12.39 16.60
C ILE A 93 -2.40 13.57 16.92
N ASP A 94 -1.92 13.60 18.15
CA ASP A 94 -0.97 14.62 18.56
C ASP A 94 0.42 14.42 17.93
N GLY A 95 1.05 15.52 17.51
CA GLY A 95 2.42 15.54 17.02
C GLY A 95 2.56 15.52 15.50
N ASP A 96 3.73 15.14 15.00
CA ASP A 96 4.05 15.11 13.56
C ASP A 96 3.46 13.85 12.91
N VAL A 97 2.46 14.06 12.07
CA VAL A 97 1.72 12.99 11.38
C VAL A 97 1.85 13.14 9.87
N GLU A 98 1.95 12.02 9.17
CA GLU A 98 1.85 11.95 7.71
C GLU A 98 0.98 10.78 7.29
N ILE A 99 0.53 10.80 6.04
CA ILE A 99 -0.21 9.70 5.41
C ILE A 99 0.73 9.01 4.43
N GLY A 100 0.80 7.68 4.48
CA GLY A 100 1.55 6.85 3.54
C GLY A 100 0.64 6.16 2.53
N ILE A 101 1.04 6.13 1.26
CA ILE A 101 0.37 5.37 0.21
C ILE A 101 1.41 4.69 -0.68
N GLY A 102 1.28 3.36 -0.84
CA GLY A 102 2.17 2.55 -1.68
C GLY A 102 1.64 2.48 -3.10
N VAL A 103 2.10 3.40 -3.96
CA VAL A 103 1.82 3.43 -5.40
C VAL A 103 3.13 3.52 -6.18
N THR A 104 3.16 2.94 -7.38
CA THR A 104 4.35 2.88 -8.23
C THR A 104 4.10 3.49 -9.60
N LYS A 105 5.15 3.57 -10.42
CA LYS A 105 5.06 4.13 -11.76
C LYS A 105 4.03 3.40 -12.64
N SER A 106 3.90 2.11 -12.52
CA SER A 106 2.94 1.32 -13.29
C SER A 106 1.49 1.60 -12.90
N ASP A 107 1.23 1.90 -11.64
CA ASP A 107 -0.12 2.24 -11.19
C ASP A 107 -0.63 3.53 -11.84
N PHE A 108 0.23 4.57 -12.00
CA PHE A 108 -0.21 5.85 -12.54
C PHE A 108 -0.54 5.79 -14.03
N GLU A 109 0.00 4.83 -14.77
CA GLU A 109 -0.30 4.63 -16.19
C GLU A 109 -1.75 4.13 -16.39
N VAL A 110 -2.27 3.37 -15.42
CA VAL A 110 -3.61 2.77 -15.45
C VAL A 110 -4.62 3.58 -14.65
N PHE A 111 -4.23 4.07 -13.46
CA PHE A 111 -5.12 4.70 -12.49
C PHE A 111 -4.80 6.20 -12.37
N PRO A 112 -5.69 7.10 -12.85
CA PRO A 112 -5.44 8.55 -12.75
C PRO A 112 -5.21 9.07 -11.32
N ASP A 113 -5.85 8.44 -10.33
CA ASP A 113 -5.73 8.75 -8.91
C ASP A 113 -4.51 8.14 -8.23
N CYS A 114 -3.59 7.56 -9.01
CA CYS A 114 -2.25 7.13 -8.57
C CYS A 114 -1.13 8.07 -9.05
N ARG A 115 -1.44 9.17 -9.73
CA ARG A 115 -0.45 10.13 -10.25
C ARG A 115 0.07 11.06 -9.16
N ASP A 116 1.35 11.43 -9.23
CA ASP A 116 1.96 12.37 -8.27
C ASP A 116 1.19 13.68 -8.19
N GLN A 117 0.78 14.23 -9.35
CA GLN A 117 -0.03 15.44 -9.42
C GLN A 117 -1.37 15.32 -8.65
N PHE A 118 -2.03 14.15 -8.71
CA PHE A 118 -3.26 13.91 -7.96
C PHE A 118 -3.02 14.01 -6.46
N PHE A 119 -1.97 13.34 -5.96
CA PHE A 119 -1.62 13.39 -4.54
C PHE A 119 -1.19 14.79 -4.08
N ALA A 120 -0.44 15.53 -4.90
CA ALA A 120 -0.04 16.89 -4.60
C ALA A 120 -1.28 17.80 -4.45
N GLN A 121 -2.22 17.73 -5.39
CA GLN A 121 -3.45 18.51 -5.33
C GLN A 121 -4.35 18.11 -4.16
N MET A 122 -4.45 16.80 -3.85
CA MET A 122 -5.19 16.35 -2.67
C MET A 122 -4.55 16.87 -1.38
N GLU A 123 -3.23 16.84 -1.27
CA GLU A 123 -2.49 17.39 -0.14
C GLU A 123 -2.80 18.89 0.05
N ASP A 124 -2.77 19.67 -1.04
CA ASP A 124 -3.07 21.09 -1.01
C ASP A 124 -4.53 21.36 -0.58
N VAL A 125 -5.50 20.67 -1.17
CA VAL A 125 -6.93 20.84 -0.86
C VAL A 125 -7.22 20.48 0.60
N LEU A 126 -6.68 19.37 1.09
CA LEU A 126 -6.91 18.92 2.46
C LEU A 126 -6.23 19.85 3.48
N ASN A 127 -5.02 20.36 3.19
CA ASN A 127 -4.37 21.36 4.03
C ASN A 127 -5.11 22.70 4.05
N LEU A 128 -5.76 23.10 2.94
CA LEU A 128 -6.62 24.30 2.94
C LEU A 128 -7.83 24.16 3.87
N ALA A 129 -8.37 22.93 3.98
CA ALA A 129 -9.48 22.65 4.89
C ALA A 129 -9.05 22.61 6.38
N THR A 130 -7.76 22.37 6.65
CA THR A 130 -7.21 22.22 8.00
C THR A 130 -5.86 22.96 8.16
N PRO A 131 -5.83 24.30 8.02
CA PRO A 131 -4.60 25.07 7.87
C PRO A 131 -3.68 25.02 9.10
N GLU A 132 -4.22 24.68 10.27
CA GLU A 132 -3.46 24.54 11.52
C GLU A 132 -2.69 23.20 11.63
N ASN A 133 -3.02 22.24 10.76
CA ASN A 133 -2.46 20.89 10.78
C ASN A 133 -1.92 20.51 9.41
N VAL A 134 -0.69 20.91 9.10
CA VAL A 134 -0.07 20.57 7.81
C VAL A 134 0.34 19.11 7.80
N ILE A 135 -0.41 18.31 7.06
CA ILE A 135 -0.15 16.88 6.87
C ILE A 135 0.45 16.67 5.48
N LYS A 136 1.40 15.76 5.36
CA LYS A 136 2.04 15.37 4.12
C LYS A 136 1.59 13.98 3.68
N ILE A 137 1.58 13.75 2.35
CA ILE A 137 1.33 12.43 1.77
C ILE A 137 2.67 11.83 1.32
N ASP A 138 3.12 10.80 2.03
CA ASP A 138 4.29 10.02 1.64
C ASP A 138 3.93 9.05 0.51
N ARG A 139 4.35 9.40 -0.69
CA ARG A 139 4.15 8.67 -1.94
C ARG A 139 5.48 8.41 -2.65
N ARG A 140 6.52 8.15 -1.85
CA ARG A 140 7.92 8.08 -2.30
C ARG A 140 8.22 7.04 -3.39
N PHE A 141 7.29 6.15 -3.69
CA PHE A 141 7.46 5.12 -4.72
C PHE A 141 6.78 5.48 -6.06
N VAL A 142 6.05 6.60 -6.14
CA VAL A 142 5.21 6.96 -7.29
C VAL A 142 5.97 6.96 -8.63
N ASP A 143 7.25 7.35 -8.64
CA ASP A 143 8.10 7.37 -9.84
C ASP A 143 8.99 6.13 -9.97
N LEU A 144 8.87 5.17 -9.06
CA LEU A 144 9.71 3.99 -9.05
C LEU A 144 9.07 2.83 -9.79
N ARG A 145 9.90 2.07 -10.52
CA ARG A 145 9.50 0.76 -11.05
C ARG A 145 9.36 -0.25 -9.91
N LYS A 146 8.45 -1.19 -10.04
CA LYS A 146 8.20 -2.25 -9.05
C LYS A 146 9.47 -3.04 -8.69
N SER A 147 10.35 -3.31 -9.64
CA SER A 147 11.65 -3.96 -9.39
C SER A 147 12.52 -3.18 -8.40
N LYS A 148 12.53 -1.84 -8.47
CA LYS A 148 13.25 -1.00 -7.51
C LYS A 148 12.63 -1.01 -6.13
N VAL A 149 11.30 -1.05 -6.06
CA VAL A 149 10.56 -1.16 -4.80
C VAL A 149 10.86 -2.51 -4.14
N ILE A 150 10.78 -3.62 -4.88
CA ILE A 150 11.14 -4.96 -4.40
C ILE A 150 12.59 -4.99 -3.91
N LEU A 151 13.55 -4.51 -4.68
CA LEU A 151 14.95 -4.46 -4.28
C LEU A 151 15.15 -3.67 -2.97
N GLY A 152 14.42 -2.57 -2.80
CA GLY A 152 14.39 -1.79 -1.57
C GLY A 152 13.84 -2.59 -0.40
N LEU A 153 12.71 -3.28 -0.59
CA LEU A 153 12.09 -4.15 0.41
C LEU A 153 13.07 -5.23 0.89
N LEU A 154 13.76 -5.94 -0.04
CA LEU A 154 14.73 -6.97 0.32
C LEU A 154 15.84 -6.45 1.23
N LYS A 155 16.38 -5.28 0.88
CA LYS A 155 17.44 -4.61 1.67
C LYS A 155 16.96 -4.20 3.06
N ASP A 156 15.74 -3.70 3.16
CA ASP A 156 15.16 -3.25 4.42
C ASP A 156 14.79 -4.44 5.31
N CYS A 157 14.19 -5.50 4.74
CA CYS A 157 13.94 -6.76 5.44
C CYS A 157 15.24 -7.35 6.04
N LYS A 158 16.32 -7.39 5.24
CA LYS A 158 17.63 -7.85 5.73
C LYS A 158 18.13 -7.06 6.93
N LYS A 159 17.93 -5.75 6.95
CA LYS A 159 18.34 -4.89 8.09
C LYS A 159 17.50 -5.13 9.34
N LEU A 160 16.24 -5.51 9.17
CA LEU A 160 15.29 -5.77 10.25
C LEU A 160 15.27 -7.24 10.70
N GLY A 161 16.02 -8.12 10.05
CA GLY A 161 15.99 -9.56 10.35
C GLY A 161 14.71 -10.25 9.91
N ILE A 162 13.95 -9.66 8.97
CA ILE A 162 12.70 -10.21 8.44
C ILE A 162 13.02 -11.11 7.23
N ASP A 163 12.44 -12.31 7.19
CA ASP A 163 12.53 -13.15 5.99
C ASP A 163 11.64 -12.59 4.87
N TRP A 164 12.27 -11.95 3.92
CA TRP A 164 11.59 -11.34 2.78
C TRP A 164 10.89 -12.39 1.87
N ARG A 165 11.36 -13.66 1.85
CA ARG A 165 10.74 -14.72 1.06
C ARG A 165 9.37 -15.07 1.62
N VAL A 166 9.29 -15.24 2.93
CA VAL A 166 8.02 -15.45 3.63
C VAL A 166 7.10 -14.26 3.40
N LEU A 167 7.61 -13.05 3.62
CA LEU A 167 6.81 -11.83 3.46
C LEU A 167 6.27 -11.68 2.04
N LEU A 168 7.10 -11.85 0.99
CA LEU A 168 6.66 -11.76 -0.40
C LEU A 168 5.73 -12.90 -0.83
N ARG A 169 5.82 -14.07 -0.19
CA ARG A 169 4.88 -15.18 -0.44
C ARG A 169 3.47 -14.89 0.06
N ILE A 170 3.34 -14.13 1.13
CA ILE A 170 2.05 -13.74 1.69
C ILE A 170 1.53 -12.39 1.19
N THR A 171 2.30 -11.63 0.37
CA THR A 171 1.78 -10.44 -0.32
C THR A 171 0.91 -10.86 -1.50
N HIS A 172 -0.17 -10.12 -1.70
CA HIS A 172 -1.05 -10.29 -2.85
C HIS A 172 -0.78 -9.23 -3.93
N SER A 173 -0.92 -9.60 -5.18
CA SER A 173 -0.77 -8.67 -6.29
C SER A 173 -1.95 -8.71 -7.26
N SER A 174 -2.83 -9.71 -7.18
CA SER A 174 -3.93 -9.94 -8.10
C SER A 174 -5.23 -9.30 -7.64
N TYR A 175 -5.98 -8.68 -8.55
CA TYR A 175 -7.32 -8.14 -8.31
C TYR A 175 -8.44 -9.20 -8.40
N GLY A 176 -8.10 -10.49 -8.52
CA GLY A 176 -9.03 -11.60 -8.66
C GLY A 176 -8.65 -12.82 -7.83
N ASP A 177 -9.58 -13.79 -7.73
CA ASP A 177 -9.34 -15.05 -6.99
C ASP A 177 -8.39 -16.02 -7.74
N LYS A 178 -8.00 -15.69 -8.98
CA LYS A 178 -7.08 -16.49 -9.79
C LYS A 178 -5.76 -15.74 -9.96
N VAL A 179 -4.71 -16.29 -9.38
CA VAL A 179 -3.33 -15.83 -9.58
C VAL A 179 -2.93 -16.04 -11.05
N GLY A 180 -2.37 -15.01 -11.69
CA GLY A 180 -1.63 -15.17 -12.94
C GLY A 180 -2.23 -14.53 -14.20
N ASN A 181 -3.30 -13.72 -14.13
CA ASN A 181 -3.94 -13.18 -15.32
C ASN A 181 -4.24 -11.68 -15.32
N ASP A 182 -3.94 -10.94 -14.27
CA ASP A 182 -4.16 -9.50 -14.27
C ASP A 182 -2.86 -8.69 -14.44
N LEU A 183 -3.01 -7.38 -14.66
CA LEU A 183 -1.88 -6.47 -14.86
C LEU A 183 -0.90 -6.48 -13.68
N SER A 184 -1.40 -6.64 -12.46
CA SER A 184 -0.61 -6.63 -11.25
C SER A 184 0.27 -7.87 -11.12
N ASP A 185 -0.24 -9.04 -11.54
CA ASP A 185 0.53 -10.29 -11.59
C ASP A 185 1.62 -10.22 -12.67
N GLN A 186 1.29 -9.64 -13.84
CA GLN A 186 2.26 -9.45 -14.93
C GLN A 186 3.39 -8.52 -14.49
N GLU A 187 3.07 -7.39 -13.86
CA GLU A 187 4.06 -6.45 -13.32
C GLU A 187 4.95 -7.09 -12.26
N ARG A 188 4.37 -7.93 -11.38
CA ARG A 188 5.12 -8.67 -10.38
C ARG A 188 6.11 -9.63 -11.05
N ALA A 189 5.66 -10.44 -11.99
CA ALA A 189 6.51 -11.39 -12.73
C ALA A 189 7.63 -10.67 -13.48
N GLU A 190 7.31 -9.55 -14.14
CA GLU A 190 8.28 -8.75 -14.87
C GLU A 190 9.33 -8.13 -13.94
N ALA A 191 8.91 -7.65 -12.76
CA ALA A 191 9.81 -7.09 -11.76
C ALA A 191 10.80 -8.14 -11.22
N PHE A 192 10.37 -9.38 -10.95
CA PHE A 192 11.26 -10.47 -10.54
C PHE A 192 12.20 -10.89 -11.68
N LYS A 193 11.71 -10.93 -12.91
CA LYS A 193 12.53 -11.19 -14.10
C LYS A 193 13.62 -10.12 -14.29
N GLU A 194 13.28 -8.82 -14.15
CA GLU A 194 14.26 -7.73 -14.20
C GLU A 194 15.34 -7.86 -13.11
N LEU A 195 15.00 -8.41 -11.96
CA LEU A 195 15.94 -8.65 -10.86
C LEU A 195 16.79 -9.92 -11.02
N GLY A 196 16.48 -10.77 -12.01
CA GLY A 196 17.10 -12.08 -12.18
C GLY A 196 16.78 -13.04 -11.02
N MET A 197 15.61 -12.90 -10.41
CA MET A 197 15.19 -13.65 -9.23
C MET A 197 13.93 -14.47 -9.53
N ILE A 198 13.79 -15.60 -8.83
CA ILE A 198 12.54 -16.38 -8.83
C ILE A 198 11.59 -15.75 -7.83
N ASP A 199 10.32 -15.54 -8.24
CA ASP A 199 9.29 -15.09 -7.32
C ASP A 199 9.03 -16.14 -6.22
N PRO A 200 9.03 -15.77 -4.93
CA PRO A 200 8.70 -16.69 -3.86
C PRO A 200 7.33 -17.38 -3.98
N LEU A 201 6.39 -16.84 -4.74
CA LEU A 201 5.12 -17.50 -5.06
C LEU A 201 5.29 -18.74 -5.96
N GLU A 202 6.31 -18.78 -6.81
CA GLU A 202 6.59 -19.88 -7.74
C GLU A 202 7.38 -21.03 -7.07
N ILE A 203 7.93 -20.78 -5.89
CA ILE A 203 8.69 -21.79 -5.16
C ILE A 203 7.70 -22.69 -4.40
N THR A 204 7.25 -23.75 -5.05
CA THR A 204 6.55 -24.85 -4.40
C THR A 204 7.55 -25.62 -3.54
N GLY A 205 7.47 -25.45 -2.23
CA GLY A 205 8.24 -26.23 -1.25
C GLY A 205 7.47 -27.44 -0.80
#